data_baf2a92fb0e1fbb8fac0bd6c05489f3b
#
_entry.id   baf2a92fb0e1fbb8fac0bd6c05489f3b
#
_cell.length_a   1.000
_cell.length_b   1.000
_cell.length_c   1.000
_cell.angle_alpha   90.00
_cell.angle_beta   90.00
_cell.angle_gamma   90.00
#
_symmetry.space_group_name_H-M   'P 1'
#
loop_
_entity.id
_entity.type
_entity.pdbx_description
1 polymer ?
#
loop_
_entity_poly.entity_id
_entity_poly.type
_entity_poly.pdbx_seq_one_letter_code
_entity_poly.pdbx_strand_id
1 'polypeptide(L)'
;MQTFYFTKYLQQFFLCSLIACFFSLKANALAIDSIIKPKSAAIDTTKDRYGFQSLFNDNHFDATKPYTAQLNPRAVSFVQEYMRKQGKELERMKTWGKPYFDLYDNILSLYGIPKEMKYLSVIESHLQSGLVSWAGAVGPWQLMDYEAKRFGLRVGFNDERMDFNKSTHVAAKLMRELYTEFGDWLLVVAAYNGGAGRVRQCIRKAGSRSFWDLQYFLPEETRNHVKKFIATHYVFEGGGGWTTLTAEETVQLKQNIVKHSEPVALSAEETANTELIEITGRYNSLIVASALVIDIQQFNKWNPGFDKALSEGKKFNMRLPKEKLAIFSAKKNQLLMESFRLLVDGAH
;
A
#
# COMPACT_ATOMS: atom_id res chain seq x y z
N MET A 1 -29.12 -0.59 75.40
CA MET A 1 -30.59 -0.62 75.21
C MET A 1 -30.93 0.32 74.04
N GLN A 2 -30.38 0.05 72.79
CA GLN A 2 -30.61 0.86 71.62
C GLN A 2 -30.29 0.05 70.32
N THR A 3 -30.91 -1.07 70.13
CA THR A 3 -30.69 -1.95 68.93
C THR A 3 -31.93 -2.74 68.53
N PHE A 4 -33.13 -2.22 68.77
CA PHE A 4 -34.36 -3.03 68.43
C PHE A 4 -35.42 -2.28 67.61
N TYR A 5 -35.12 -1.14 67.00
CA TYR A 5 -36.10 -0.38 66.21
C TYR A 5 -35.82 -0.22 64.73
N PHE A 6 -34.84 -0.92 64.16
CA PHE A 6 -34.46 -0.72 62.77
C PHE A 6 -34.96 -1.84 61.80
N THR A 7 -35.60 -2.87 62.26
CA THR A 7 -35.99 -4.04 61.43
C THR A 7 -37.45 -4.08 61.03
N LYS A 8 -38.30 -3.16 61.47
CA LYS A 8 -39.74 -3.20 61.14
C LYS A 8 -40.16 -2.28 60.00
N TYR A 9 -39.33 -1.36 59.54
CA TYR A 9 -39.66 -0.47 58.40
C TYR A 9 -39.13 -0.94 57.05
N LEU A 10 -38.33 -1.97 57.02
CA LEU A 10 -37.76 -2.48 55.74
C LEU A 10 -38.63 -3.53 55.03
N GLN A 11 -39.63 -4.07 55.67
CA GLN A 11 -40.51 -5.10 55.09
C GLN A 11 -41.77 -4.55 54.42
N GLN A 12 -42.15 -3.30 54.65
CA GLN A 12 -43.36 -2.71 54.01
C GLN A 12 -43.05 -1.96 52.72
N PHE A 13 -41.78 -1.67 52.40
CA PHE A 13 -41.42 -1.02 51.14
C PHE A 13 -41.15 -2.01 49.99
N PHE A 14 -41.03 -3.32 50.27
CA PHE A 14 -40.76 -4.32 49.23
C PHE A 14 -42.04 -4.95 48.64
N LEU A 15 -43.21 -4.71 49.19
CA LEU A 15 -44.44 -5.33 48.68
C LEU A 15 -45.24 -4.42 47.75
N CYS A 16 -44.97 -3.12 47.68
CA CYS A 16 -45.64 -2.19 46.74
C CYS A 16 -44.91 -2.00 45.41
N SER A 17 -43.63 -2.43 45.27
CA SER A 17 -42.86 -2.28 44.03
C SER A 17 -43.00 -3.49 43.09
N LEU A 18 -43.63 -4.59 43.50
CA LEU A 18 -43.76 -5.82 42.66
C LEU A 18 -45.05 -5.88 41.83
N ILE A 19 -46.04 -5.00 42.05
CA ILE A 19 -47.30 -4.99 41.30
C ILE A 19 -47.27 -3.95 40.16
N ALA A 20 -46.36 -2.99 40.17
CA ALA A 20 -46.22 -2.00 39.08
C ALA A 20 -45.30 -2.45 37.91
N CYS A 21 -44.58 -3.58 38.05
CA CYS A 21 -43.68 -4.09 36.98
C CYS A 21 -44.33 -5.07 36.00
N PHE A 22 -45.59 -5.54 36.25
CA PHE A 22 -46.23 -6.52 35.37
C PHE A 22 -47.14 -5.95 34.27
N PHE A 23 -47.35 -4.62 34.21
CA PHE A 23 -48.14 -3.99 33.17
C PHE A 23 -47.38 -3.18 32.13
N SER A 24 -46.03 -3.09 32.26
CA SER A 24 -45.19 -2.35 31.28
C SER A 24 -44.41 -3.23 30.31
N LEU A 25 -44.61 -4.54 30.30
CA LEU A 25 -43.80 -5.49 29.52
C LEU A 25 -44.52 -6.01 28.25
N LYS A 26 -45.60 -5.39 27.81
CA LYS A 26 -46.31 -5.79 26.55
C LYS A 26 -46.31 -4.72 25.43
N ALA A 27 -45.63 -3.60 25.59
CA ALA A 27 -45.65 -2.53 24.57
C ALA A 27 -44.31 -2.22 23.89
N ASN A 28 -43.22 -2.95 24.19
CA ASN A 28 -41.90 -2.67 23.58
C ASN A 28 -41.24 -3.87 22.90
N ALA A 29 -42.02 -4.87 22.47
CA ALA A 29 -41.46 -6.00 21.71
C ALA A 29 -41.46 -5.80 20.18
N LEU A 30 -41.80 -4.60 19.69
CA LEU A 30 -41.85 -4.30 18.25
C LEU A 30 -40.95 -3.14 17.80
N ALA A 31 -39.99 -2.69 18.62
CA ALA A 31 -39.11 -1.57 18.27
C ALA A 31 -37.61 -1.87 18.44
N ILE A 32 -37.19 -3.15 18.47
CA ILE A 32 -35.75 -3.52 18.58
C ILE A 32 -35.31 -4.26 17.31
N ASP A 33 -35.95 -4.07 16.19
CA ASP A 33 -35.47 -4.61 14.90
C ASP A 33 -35.03 -3.51 13.92
N SER A 34 -34.78 -2.30 14.40
CA SER A 34 -34.06 -1.27 13.68
C SER A 34 -32.76 -0.89 14.40
N ILE A 35 -32.02 -1.87 14.92
CA ILE A 35 -30.60 -1.71 15.14
C ILE A 35 -29.98 -1.62 13.75
N ILE A 36 -29.77 -0.37 13.35
CA ILE A 36 -28.82 0.10 12.37
C ILE A 36 -27.80 -1.02 12.10
N LYS A 37 -28.10 -1.86 11.08
CA LYS A 37 -27.01 -2.46 10.32
C LYS A 37 -26.14 -1.27 9.98
N PRO A 38 -24.86 -1.20 10.40
CA PRO A 38 -23.98 -0.23 9.82
C PRO A 38 -24.15 -0.48 8.33
N LYS A 39 -24.68 0.53 7.63
CA LYS A 39 -24.62 0.58 6.19
C LYS A 39 -23.12 0.58 5.96
N SER A 40 -22.56 -0.63 5.80
CA SER A 40 -21.29 -0.84 5.17
C SER A 40 -21.48 -0.07 3.87
N ALA A 41 -21.05 1.18 3.85
CA ALA A 41 -20.71 1.81 2.62
C ALA A 41 -19.75 0.79 2.03
N ALA A 42 -20.24 0.00 1.07
CA ALA A 42 -19.39 -0.80 0.24
C ALA A 42 -18.41 0.23 -0.30
N ILE A 43 -17.21 0.27 0.31
CA ILE A 43 -16.08 0.99 -0.27
C ILE A 43 -16.05 0.40 -1.65
N ASP A 44 -16.22 1.24 -2.66
CA ASP A 44 -16.16 0.83 -4.05
C ASP A 44 -14.74 0.30 -4.28
N THR A 45 -14.56 -0.99 -4.00
CA THR A 45 -13.27 -1.67 -4.04
C THR A 45 -12.69 -1.67 -5.46
N THR A 46 -13.49 -1.35 -6.47
CA THR A 46 -13.01 -1.19 -7.85
C THR A 46 -12.31 0.15 -8.06
N LYS A 47 -12.71 1.20 -7.34
CA LYS A 47 -12.02 2.51 -7.33
C LYS A 47 -10.93 2.58 -6.27
N ASP A 48 -11.08 1.86 -5.16
CA ASP A 48 -10.19 1.87 -4.02
C ASP A 48 -9.16 0.72 -4.00
N ARG A 49 -9.14 -0.16 -5.01
CA ARG A 49 -8.07 -1.16 -5.14
C ARG A 49 -6.68 -0.52 -5.07
N TYR A 50 -6.60 0.78 -5.31
CA TYR A 50 -5.41 1.61 -5.33
C TYR A 50 -5.57 2.89 -4.51
N GLY A 51 -6.44 2.95 -3.50
CA GLY A 51 -6.81 4.11 -2.66
C GLY A 51 -5.69 5.00 -2.12
N PHE A 52 -4.55 5.00 -2.82
CA PHE A 52 -3.36 5.83 -2.58
C PHE A 52 -3.35 7.01 -3.56
N GLN A 53 -4.40 7.83 -3.56
CA GLN A 53 -4.54 8.96 -4.48
C GLN A 53 -3.30 9.86 -4.50
N SER A 54 -2.69 10.06 -3.34
CA SER A 54 -1.47 10.87 -3.21
C SER A 54 -0.19 10.15 -3.63
N LEU A 55 -0.22 8.84 -3.81
CA LEU A 55 0.95 8.05 -4.23
C LEU A 55 1.27 8.30 -5.70
N PHE A 56 0.26 8.53 -6.51
CA PHE A 56 0.37 8.68 -7.96
C PHE A 56 0.41 10.16 -8.37
N ASN A 57 0.95 10.42 -9.56
CA ASN A 57 1.07 11.75 -10.13
C ASN A 57 -0.29 12.39 -10.42
N ASP A 58 -1.21 11.58 -10.93
CA ASP A 58 -2.60 11.92 -11.19
C ASP A 58 -3.48 11.32 -10.09
N ASN A 59 -4.60 11.93 -9.79
CA ASN A 59 -5.52 11.48 -8.75
C ASN A 59 -6.18 10.12 -9.03
N HIS A 60 -5.80 9.47 -10.14
CA HIS A 60 -6.32 8.16 -10.53
C HIS A 60 -5.18 7.25 -10.97
N PHE A 61 -5.13 6.04 -10.40
CA PHE A 61 -4.28 4.98 -10.92
C PHE A 61 -4.86 4.47 -12.24
N ASP A 62 -4.01 4.40 -13.25
CA ASP A 62 -4.35 3.87 -14.57
C ASP A 62 -3.66 2.50 -14.74
N ALA A 63 -4.44 1.41 -14.66
CA ALA A 63 -3.92 0.05 -14.78
C ALA A 63 -3.31 -0.25 -16.18
N THR A 64 -3.52 0.61 -17.17
CA THR A 64 -2.93 0.48 -18.50
C THR A 64 -1.54 1.07 -18.60
N LYS A 65 -1.13 1.88 -17.62
CA LYS A 65 0.19 2.53 -17.58
C LYS A 65 1.14 1.80 -16.63
N PRO A 66 2.45 1.81 -16.90
CA PRO A 66 3.44 1.29 -15.97
C PRO A 66 3.32 1.96 -14.60
N TYR A 67 3.37 1.16 -13.55
CA TYR A 67 3.30 1.65 -12.17
C TYR A 67 4.36 2.73 -11.88
N THR A 68 5.58 2.53 -12.39
CA THR A 68 6.71 3.44 -12.19
C THR A 68 6.48 4.84 -12.76
N ALA A 69 5.76 4.94 -13.88
CA ALA A 69 5.46 6.22 -14.53
C ALA A 69 4.39 7.03 -13.78
N GLN A 70 3.68 6.39 -12.86
CA GLN A 70 2.58 7.00 -12.12
C GLN A 70 2.97 7.44 -10.71
N LEU A 71 4.11 6.98 -10.17
CA LEU A 71 4.60 7.41 -8.87
C LEU A 71 4.79 8.92 -8.80
N ASN A 72 4.45 9.50 -7.65
CA ASN A 72 4.71 10.90 -7.40
C ASN A 72 6.22 11.19 -7.55
N PRO A 73 6.64 12.19 -8.36
CA PRO A 73 8.07 12.49 -8.60
C PRO A 73 8.86 12.75 -7.32
N ARG A 74 8.20 13.25 -6.25
CA ARG A 74 8.83 13.51 -4.95
C ARG A 74 9.18 12.22 -4.20
N ALA A 75 8.68 11.05 -4.64
CA ALA A 75 9.03 9.74 -4.08
C ALA A 75 10.24 9.11 -4.77
N VAL A 76 10.47 9.41 -6.04
CA VAL A 76 11.37 8.64 -6.93
C VAL A 76 12.78 8.50 -6.36
N SER A 77 13.42 9.59 -5.96
CA SER A 77 14.79 9.54 -5.43
C SER A 77 14.92 8.70 -4.15
N PHE A 78 13.93 8.80 -3.26
CA PHE A 78 13.90 7.98 -2.05
C PHE A 78 13.66 6.50 -2.37
N VAL A 79 12.76 6.20 -3.30
CA VAL A 79 12.48 4.84 -3.75
C VAL A 79 13.73 4.20 -4.32
N GLN A 80 14.46 4.89 -5.18
CA GLN A 80 15.71 4.41 -5.76
C GLN A 80 16.75 4.06 -4.68
N GLU A 81 16.98 4.99 -3.73
CA GLU A 81 17.93 4.76 -2.64
C GLU A 81 17.49 3.61 -1.72
N TYR A 82 16.22 3.51 -1.42
CA TYR A 82 15.67 2.42 -0.60
C TYR A 82 15.79 1.06 -1.29
N MET A 83 15.50 1.01 -2.60
CA MET A 83 15.69 -0.20 -3.41
C MET A 83 17.16 -0.65 -3.43
N ARG A 84 18.08 0.30 -3.57
CA ARG A 84 19.52 0.01 -3.53
C ARG A 84 19.92 -0.67 -2.21
N LYS A 85 19.36 -0.22 -1.08
CA LYS A 85 19.69 -0.73 0.27
C LYS A 85 18.94 -2.01 0.63
N GLN A 86 17.65 -2.06 0.32
CA GLN A 86 16.74 -3.08 0.85
C GLN A 86 16.14 -3.99 -0.24
N GLY A 87 16.30 -3.65 -1.52
CA GLY A 87 15.61 -4.31 -2.61
C GLY A 87 15.83 -5.83 -2.65
N LYS A 88 17.07 -6.29 -2.47
CA LYS A 88 17.40 -7.73 -2.47
C LYS A 88 16.69 -8.50 -1.34
N GLU A 89 16.57 -7.90 -0.16
CA GLU A 89 15.88 -8.51 0.98
C GLU A 89 14.38 -8.54 0.76
N LEU A 90 13.81 -7.45 0.29
CA LEU A 90 12.39 -7.36 -0.01
C LEU A 90 11.98 -8.32 -1.16
N GLU A 91 12.82 -8.47 -2.19
CA GLU A 91 12.57 -9.47 -3.25
C GLU A 91 12.56 -10.91 -2.70
N ARG A 92 13.48 -11.26 -1.81
CA ARG A 92 13.45 -12.56 -1.12
C ARG A 92 12.21 -12.72 -0.25
N MET A 93 11.78 -11.63 0.40
CA MET A 93 10.59 -11.63 1.25
C MET A 93 9.30 -11.94 0.46
N LYS A 94 9.20 -11.59 -0.83
CA LYS A 94 8.05 -11.95 -1.68
C LYS A 94 7.76 -13.46 -1.64
N THR A 95 8.81 -14.30 -1.55
CA THR A 95 8.68 -15.75 -1.53
C THR A 95 8.39 -16.28 -0.12
N TRP A 96 9.27 -16.01 0.86
CA TRP A 96 9.10 -16.58 2.18
C TRP A 96 7.99 -15.90 3.00
N GLY A 97 7.70 -14.62 2.72
CA GLY A 97 6.65 -13.84 3.37
C GLY A 97 5.23 -14.18 2.89
N LYS A 98 5.09 -14.92 1.78
CA LYS A 98 3.80 -15.19 1.17
C LYS A 98 2.72 -15.73 2.12
N PRO A 99 2.97 -16.69 3.03
CA PRO A 99 1.94 -17.16 3.97
C PRO A 99 1.40 -16.05 4.87
N TYR A 100 2.27 -15.11 5.29
CA TYR A 100 1.87 -13.96 6.09
C TYR A 100 1.08 -12.95 5.27
N PHE A 101 1.48 -12.71 4.02
CA PHE A 101 0.76 -11.82 3.11
C PHE A 101 -0.63 -12.37 2.77
N ASP A 102 -0.78 -13.67 2.53
CA ASP A 102 -2.07 -14.31 2.30
C ASP A 102 -3.00 -14.16 3.54
N LEU A 103 -2.45 -14.33 4.75
CA LEU A 103 -3.18 -14.09 5.99
C LEU A 103 -3.64 -12.62 6.10
N TYR A 104 -2.73 -11.69 5.83
CA TYR A 104 -3.03 -10.26 5.88
C TYR A 104 -4.09 -9.86 4.84
N ASP A 105 -3.96 -10.35 3.61
CA ASP A 105 -4.92 -10.08 2.53
C ASP A 105 -6.33 -10.52 2.90
N ASN A 106 -6.46 -11.71 3.49
CA ASN A 106 -7.73 -12.22 3.98
C ASN A 106 -8.32 -11.33 5.07
N ILE A 107 -7.53 -10.98 6.08
CA ILE A 107 -8.02 -10.18 7.22
C ILE A 107 -8.30 -8.73 6.79
N LEU A 108 -7.39 -8.06 6.08
CA LEU A 108 -7.57 -6.67 5.65
C LEU A 108 -8.83 -6.51 4.78
N SER A 109 -9.10 -7.50 3.92
CA SER A 109 -10.30 -7.53 3.09
C SER A 109 -11.60 -7.53 3.90
N LEU A 110 -11.64 -8.21 5.07
CA LEU A 110 -12.81 -8.22 5.95
C LEU A 110 -13.15 -6.82 6.50
N TYR A 111 -12.16 -5.93 6.58
CA TYR A 111 -12.31 -4.56 7.07
C TYR A 111 -12.41 -3.53 5.94
N GLY A 112 -12.41 -3.96 4.66
CA GLY A 112 -12.43 -3.07 3.51
C GLY A 112 -11.14 -2.25 3.36
N ILE A 113 -10.01 -2.79 3.81
CA ILE A 113 -8.71 -2.14 3.74
C ILE A 113 -7.96 -2.65 2.51
N PRO A 114 -7.31 -1.77 1.73
CA PRO A 114 -6.49 -2.20 0.60
C PRO A 114 -5.43 -3.21 1.04
N LYS A 115 -5.24 -4.26 0.24
CA LYS A 115 -4.29 -5.34 0.55
C LYS A 115 -2.84 -4.82 0.64
N GLU A 116 -2.54 -3.75 -0.06
CA GLU A 116 -1.25 -3.07 -0.07
C GLU A 116 -0.85 -2.55 1.32
N MET A 117 -1.82 -2.28 2.20
CA MET A 117 -1.53 -1.87 3.58
C MET A 117 -0.76 -2.92 4.40
N LYS A 118 -0.69 -4.17 3.93
CA LYS A 118 0.19 -5.20 4.50
C LYS A 118 1.66 -4.82 4.53
N TYR A 119 2.10 -3.94 3.61
CA TYR A 119 3.49 -3.46 3.59
C TYR A 119 3.84 -2.55 4.77
N LEU A 120 2.85 -2.07 5.50
CA LEU A 120 3.09 -1.39 6.78
C LEU A 120 3.76 -2.34 7.78
N SER A 121 3.28 -3.60 7.89
CA SER A 121 3.93 -4.62 8.74
C SER A 121 5.37 -4.93 8.30
N VAL A 122 5.66 -4.85 7.00
CA VAL A 122 7.04 -5.04 6.50
C VAL A 122 7.96 -3.95 7.03
N ILE A 123 7.56 -2.68 6.95
CA ILE A 123 8.40 -1.55 7.40
C ILE A 123 8.44 -1.40 8.92
N GLU A 124 7.44 -1.93 9.64
CA GLU A 124 7.40 -1.92 11.11
C GLU A 124 8.33 -2.97 11.72
N SER A 125 8.34 -4.18 11.19
CA SER A 125 9.01 -5.30 11.84
C SER A 125 9.78 -6.26 10.93
N HIS A 126 9.75 -6.09 9.60
CA HIS A 126 10.17 -7.14 8.64
C HIS A 126 9.47 -8.48 8.90
N LEU A 127 8.19 -8.46 9.26
CA LEU A 127 7.37 -9.63 9.62
C LEU A 127 7.90 -10.41 10.84
N GLN A 128 8.57 -9.73 11.79
CA GLN A 128 9.05 -10.36 13.00
C GLN A 128 8.00 -10.31 14.11
N SER A 129 7.51 -11.47 14.56
CA SER A 129 6.50 -11.55 15.61
C SER A 129 7.03 -11.12 16.99
N GLY A 130 8.29 -11.41 17.29
CA GLY A 130 8.90 -11.13 18.58
C GLY A 130 9.60 -9.78 18.70
N LEU A 131 9.52 -8.91 17.68
CA LEU A 131 10.18 -7.62 17.72
C LEU A 131 9.55 -6.70 18.76
N VAL A 132 10.40 -6.14 19.63
CA VAL A 132 10.02 -5.13 20.62
C VAL A 132 10.81 -3.87 20.37
N SER A 133 10.14 -2.73 20.15
CA SER A 133 10.81 -1.45 19.97
C SER A 133 11.23 -0.85 21.32
N TRP A 134 12.15 0.11 21.27
CA TRP A 134 12.55 0.88 22.46
C TRP A 134 11.38 1.62 23.13
N ALA A 135 10.33 1.97 22.36
CA ALA A 135 9.13 2.63 22.86
C ALA A 135 8.07 1.65 23.41
N GLY A 136 8.33 0.32 23.38
CA GLY A 136 7.41 -0.70 23.85
C GLY A 136 6.35 -1.15 22.84
N ALA A 137 6.48 -0.78 21.57
CA ALA A 137 5.68 -1.37 20.50
C ALA A 137 6.13 -2.82 20.24
N VAL A 138 5.18 -3.73 19.96
CA VAL A 138 5.46 -5.18 19.89
C VAL A 138 4.81 -5.82 18.66
N GLY A 139 5.51 -6.78 18.11
CA GLY A 139 5.00 -7.74 17.14
C GLY A 139 5.05 -7.25 15.68
N PRO A 140 4.43 -8.00 14.75
CA PRO A 140 4.56 -7.74 13.32
C PRO A 140 4.00 -6.38 12.90
N TRP A 141 3.04 -5.84 13.65
CA TRP A 141 2.41 -4.55 13.41
C TRP A 141 2.89 -3.43 14.34
N GLN A 142 3.86 -3.72 15.23
CA GLN A 142 4.41 -2.78 16.21
C GLN A 142 3.32 -2.02 16.98
N LEU A 143 2.34 -2.76 17.50
CA LEU A 143 1.24 -2.19 18.28
C LEU A 143 1.71 -1.72 19.65
N MET A 144 1.28 -0.53 20.04
CA MET A 144 1.47 -0.05 21.40
C MET A 144 0.52 -0.75 22.39
N ASP A 145 0.92 -0.83 23.63
CA ASP A 145 0.16 -1.46 24.73
C ASP A 145 -1.29 -0.92 24.78
N TYR A 146 -1.46 0.40 24.76
CA TYR A 146 -2.79 1.01 24.88
C TYR A 146 -3.70 0.70 23.68
N GLU A 147 -3.14 0.62 22.47
CA GLU A 147 -3.89 0.26 21.24
C GLU A 147 -4.33 -1.20 21.29
N ALA A 148 -3.40 -2.08 21.65
CA ALA A 148 -3.67 -3.51 21.78
C ALA A 148 -4.79 -3.78 22.79
N LYS A 149 -4.70 -3.19 23.99
CA LYS A 149 -5.71 -3.31 25.05
C LYS A 149 -7.06 -2.73 24.66
N ARG A 150 -7.06 -1.56 23.99
CA ARG A 150 -8.28 -0.88 23.50
C ARG A 150 -9.09 -1.79 22.57
N PHE A 151 -8.42 -2.60 21.75
CA PHE A 151 -9.05 -3.54 20.83
C PHE A 151 -9.14 -4.97 21.34
N GLY A 152 -8.82 -5.21 22.63
CA GLY A 152 -9.09 -6.45 23.33
C GLY A 152 -7.96 -7.48 23.29
N LEU A 153 -6.72 -7.13 22.91
CA LEU A 153 -5.58 -8.02 23.03
C LEU A 153 -5.05 -8.06 24.46
N ARG A 154 -4.60 -9.24 24.88
CA ARG A 154 -3.77 -9.40 26.09
C ARG A 154 -2.37 -8.88 25.79
N VAL A 155 -1.81 -8.15 26.77
CA VAL A 155 -0.46 -7.61 26.74
C VAL A 155 0.30 -8.09 27.98
N GLY A 156 1.57 -8.40 27.82
CA GLY A 156 2.43 -8.93 28.87
C GLY A 156 2.69 -10.42 28.72
N PHE A 157 2.43 -11.22 29.77
CA PHE A 157 2.60 -12.67 29.67
C PHE A 157 1.66 -13.25 28.58
N ASN A 158 2.23 -14.00 27.61
CA ASN A 158 1.54 -14.43 26.38
C ASN A 158 0.96 -13.23 25.58
N ASP A 159 1.83 -12.31 25.22
CA ASP A 159 1.48 -11.08 24.51
C ASP A 159 0.88 -11.36 23.12
N GLU A 160 -0.40 -11.08 22.97
CA GLU A 160 -1.14 -11.36 21.72
C GLU A 160 -0.80 -10.41 20.58
N ARG A 161 0.00 -9.36 20.82
CA ARG A 161 0.57 -8.52 19.77
C ARG A 161 1.56 -9.28 18.89
N MET A 162 2.13 -10.38 19.42
CA MET A 162 3.05 -11.28 18.69
C MET A 162 2.32 -12.27 17.78
N ASP A 163 1.02 -12.46 17.97
CA ASP A 163 0.19 -13.32 17.13
C ASP A 163 -0.18 -12.61 15.83
N PHE A 164 0.22 -13.17 14.70
CA PHE A 164 -0.03 -12.59 13.39
C PHE A 164 -1.52 -12.39 13.07
N ASN A 165 -2.37 -13.33 13.43
CA ASN A 165 -3.79 -13.26 13.16
C ASN A 165 -4.45 -12.16 14.03
N LYS A 166 -4.27 -12.26 15.35
CA LYS A 166 -4.90 -11.35 16.30
C LYS A 166 -4.43 -9.91 16.14
N SER A 167 -3.12 -9.72 15.98
CA SER A 167 -2.54 -8.38 15.81
C SER A 167 -2.95 -7.74 14.48
N THR A 168 -3.14 -8.55 13.42
CA THR A 168 -3.63 -8.04 12.14
C THR A 168 -5.07 -7.53 12.23
N HIS A 169 -5.95 -8.21 12.98
CA HIS A 169 -7.31 -7.70 13.23
C HIS A 169 -7.29 -6.36 13.96
N VAL A 170 -6.38 -6.18 14.91
CA VAL A 170 -6.24 -4.89 15.63
C VAL A 170 -5.67 -3.80 14.73
N ALA A 171 -4.61 -4.10 13.98
CA ALA A 171 -4.03 -3.17 13.02
C ALA A 171 -5.06 -2.72 11.98
N ALA A 172 -5.89 -3.65 11.47
CA ALA A 172 -6.96 -3.35 10.55
C ALA A 172 -8.01 -2.40 11.14
N LYS A 173 -8.44 -2.64 12.39
CA LYS A 173 -9.38 -1.73 13.09
C LYS A 173 -8.78 -0.32 13.25
N LEU A 174 -7.53 -0.24 13.69
CA LEU A 174 -6.80 1.02 13.84
C LEU A 174 -6.68 1.77 12.51
N MET A 175 -6.24 1.09 11.45
CA MET A 175 -6.13 1.68 10.12
C MET A 175 -7.47 2.18 9.59
N ARG A 176 -8.57 1.46 9.83
CA ARG A 176 -9.91 1.88 9.43
C ARG A 176 -10.37 3.14 10.17
N GLU A 177 -10.09 3.25 11.48
CA GLU A 177 -10.37 4.47 12.25
C GLU A 177 -9.59 5.67 11.70
N LEU A 178 -8.30 5.47 11.43
CA LEU A 178 -7.45 6.51 10.85
C LEU A 178 -7.91 6.92 9.44
N TYR A 179 -8.32 5.96 8.62
CA TYR A 179 -8.85 6.26 7.28
C TYR A 179 -10.18 7.02 7.33
N THR A 180 -11.06 6.68 8.27
CA THR A 180 -12.31 7.42 8.48
C THR A 180 -12.04 8.89 8.79
N GLU A 181 -10.94 9.19 9.49
CA GLU A 181 -10.55 10.57 9.81
C GLU A 181 -9.84 11.27 8.66
N PHE A 182 -8.88 10.59 8.03
CA PHE A 182 -7.95 11.25 7.09
C PHE A 182 -8.34 11.11 5.62
N GLY A 183 -8.99 10.02 5.22
CA GLY A 183 -9.44 9.75 3.85
C GLY A 183 -8.31 9.56 2.82
N ASP A 184 -7.07 9.40 3.28
CA ASP A 184 -5.89 9.16 2.45
C ASP A 184 -4.95 8.15 3.14
N TRP A 185 -4.58 7.10 2.44
CA TRP A 185 -3.75 6.03 3.01
C TRP A 185 -2.34 6.49 3.35
N LEU A 186 -1.76 7.46 2.66
CA LEU A 186 -0.46 8.02 3.05
C LEU A 186 -0.56 8.80 4.38
N LEU A 187 -1.68 9.47 4.63
CA LEU A 187 -1.95 10.10 5.92
C LEU A 187 -2.24 9.06 7.01
N VAL A 188 -2.87 7.94 6.67
CA VAL A 188 -3.03 6.81 7.60
C VAL A 188 -1.67 6.26 8.02
N VAL A 189 -0.76 6.01 7.07
CA VAL A 189 0.61 5.57 7.38
C VAL A 189 1.35 6.58 8.24
N ALA A 190 1.23 7.89 7.95
CA ALA A 190 1.81 8.95 8.78
C ALA A 190 1.23 8.97 10.19
N ALA A 191 -0.10 8.78 10.33
CA ALA A 191 -0.78 8.79 11.62
C ALA A 191 -0.52 7.52 12.44
N TYR A 192 -0.33 6.39 11.78
CA TYR A 192 0.05 5.12 12.42
C TYR A 192 1.41 5.24 13.12
N ASN A 193 2.40 5.82 12.44
CA ASN A 193 3.73 6.04 13.01
C ASN A 193 3.79 7.24 13.96
N GLY A 194 3.31 8.41 13.53
CA GLY A 194 3.49 9.67 14.24
C GLY A 194 2.34 10.10 15.15
N GLY A 195 1.23 9.34 15.14
CA GLY A 195 0.01 9.63 15.87
C GLY A 195 -0.93 10.61 15.15
N ALA A 196 -2.24 10.35 15.22
CA ALA A 196 -3.29 11.13 14.57
C ALA A 196 -3.28 12.62 14.97
N GLY A 197 -3.01 12.90 16.24
CA GLY A 197 -2.93 14.29 16.75
C GLY A 197 -1.89 15.13 16.03
N ARG A 198 -0.74 14.56 15.75
CA ARG A 198 0.35 15.22 15.03
C ARG A 198 0.00 15.47 13.57
N VAL A 199 -0.58 14.48 12.90
CA VAL A 199 -1.03 14.64 11.50
C VAL A 199 -2.09 15.74 11.40
N ARG A 200 -3.07 15.80 12.31
CA ARG A 200 -4.04 16.92 12.37
C ARG A 200 -3.36 18.28 12.48
N GLN A 201 -2.34 18.38 13.33
CA GLN A 201 -1.58 19.63 13.50
C GLN A 201 -0.85 20.00 12.20
N CYS A 202 -0.23 19.04 11.52
CA CYS A 202 0.46 19.27 10.25
C CYS A 202 -0.50 19.69 9.13
N ILE A 203 -1.70 19.08 9.04
CA ILE A 203 -2.75 19.48 8.11
C ILE A 203 -3.14 20.94 8.31
N ARG A 204 -3.35 21.38 9.57
CA ARG A 204 -3.67 22.78 9.86
C ARG A 204 -2.53 23.74 9.49
N LYS A 205 -1.27 23.35 9.72
CA LYS A 205 -0.10 24.17 9.37
C LYS A 205 0.11 24.29 7.88
N ALA A 206 -0.10 23.19 7.14
CA ALA A 206 0.09 23.13 5.69
C ALA A 206 -1.10 23.73 4.91
N GLY A 207 -2.29 23.81 5.52
CA GLY A 207 -3.52 24.17 4.81
C GLY A 207 -3.92 23.13 3.75
N SER A 208 -3.38 21.92 3.80
CA SER A 208 -3.57 20.86 2.82
C SER A 208 -3.69 19.51 3.50
N ARG A 209 -4.45 18.59 2.86
CA ARG A 209 -4.54 17.18 3.25
C ARG A 209 -3.66 16.27 2.39
N SER A 210 -2.87 16.80 1.48
CA SER A 210 -1.89 16.03 0.72
C SER A 210 -0.65 15.76 1.57
N PHE A 211 -0.23 14.50 1.66
CA PHE A 211 1.04 14.14 2.33
C PHE A 211 2.22 14.96 1.77
N TRP A 212 2.25 15.20 0.47
CA TRP A 212 3.35 15.87 -0.20
C TRP A 212 3.49 17.35 0.18
N ASP A 213 2.41 17.99 0.60
CA ASP A 213 2.42 19.37 1.06
C ASP A 213 2.75 19.46 2.54
N LEU A 214 2.20 18.53 3.34
CA LEU A 214 2.37 18.57 4.80
C LEU A 214 3.64 17.86 5.31
N GLN A 215 4.34 17.09 4.46
CA GLN A 215 5.48 16.27 4.88
C GLN A 215 6.60 17.06 5.59
N TYR A 216 6.79 18.33 5.24
CA TYR A 216 7.83 19.17 5.84
C TYR A 216 7.49 19.63 7.26
N PHE A 217 6.23 19.54 7.67
CA PHE A 217 5.78 19.78 9.04
C PHE A 217 5.79 18.52 9.90
N LEU A 218 5.93 17.34 9.28
CA LEU A 218 6.08 16.08 10.00
C LEU A 218 7.50 15.92 10.54
N PRO A 219 7.69 15.23 11.68
CA PRO A 219 9.01 14.74 12.08
C PRO A 219 9.66 13.95 10.96
N GLU A 220 10.99 14.01 10.90
CA GLU A 220 11.75 13.31 9.87
C GLU A 220 11.48 11.80 9.88
N GLU A 221 11.40 11.21 11.06
CA GLU A 221 11.06 9.79 11.24
C GLU A 221 9.74 9.45 10.55
N THR A 222 8.65 10.17 10.86
CA THR A 222 7.32 9.93 10.28
C THR A 222 7.31 10.19 8.77
N ARG A 223 7.97 11.27 8.33
CA ARG A 223 8.12 11.56 6.90
C ARG A 223 8.84 10.44 6.16
N ASN A 224 9.92 9.94 6.72
CA ASN A 224 10.69 8.85 6.13
C ASN A 224 9.94 7.51 6.23
N HIS A 225 9.11 7.30 7.26
CA HIS A 225 8.26 6.13 7.40
C HIS A 225 7.27 6.01 6.25
N VAL A 226 6.57 7.10 5.90
CA VAL A 226 5.68 7.13 4.72
C VAL A 226 6.46 6.84 3.43
N LYS A 227 7.66 7.41 3.27
CA LYS A 227 8.48 7.16 2.08
C LYS A 227 8.99 5.71 2.01
N LYS A 228 9.33 5.09 3.15
CA LYS A 228 9.64 3.65 3.21
C LYS A 228 8.44 2.81 2.78
N PHE A 229 7.23 3.16 3.23
CA PHE A 229 6.02 2.48 2.79
C PHE A 229 5.84 2.56 1.27
N ILE A 230 5.97 3.76 0.68
CA ILE A 230 5.90 3.95 -0.77
C ILE A 230 6.95 3.10 -1.50
N ALA A 231 8.18 3.10 -1.01
CA ALA A 231 9.26 2.34 -1.62
C ALA A 231 9.05 0.83 -1.51
N THR A 232 8.57 0.34 -0.36
CA THR A 232 8.22 -1.07 -0.16
C THR A 232 7.08 -1.48 -1.09
N HIS A 233 6.01 -0.68 -1.14
CA HIS A 233 4.90 -0.88 -2.06
C HIS A 233 5.41 -0.95 -3.52
N TYR A 234 6.28 -0.05 -3.92
CA TYR A 234 6.87 -0.07 -5.25
C TYR A 234 7.66 -1.35 -5.52
N VAL A 235 8.51 -1.81 -4.59
CA VAL A 235 9.30 -3.05 -4.74
C VAL A 235 8.37 -4.25 -4.92
N PHE A 236 7.31 -4.34 -4.12
CA PHE A 236 6.40 -5.50 -4.18
C PHE A 236 5.48 -5.48 -5.40
N GLU A 237 4.98 -4.31 -5.80
CA GLU A 237 3.92 -4.17 -6.81
C GLU A 237 4.41 -3.57 -8.14
N GLY A 238 5.63 -3.05 -8.19
CA GLY A 238 6.20 -2.45 -9.41
C GLY A 238 6.29 -3.38 -10.61
N GLY A 239 6.23 -4.69 -10.38
CA GLY A 239 6.19 -5.73 -11.42
C GLY A 239 4.79 -6.22 -11.81
N GLY A 240 3.72 -5.55 -11.36
CA GLY A 240 2.34 -5.89 -11.75
C GLY A 240 1.46 -6.50 -10.66
N GLY A 241 1.69 -6.17 -9.39
CA GLY A 241 0.78 -6.54 -8.30
C GLY A 241 0.81 -8.00 -7.87
N TRP A 242 1.94 -8.67 -7.98
CA TRP A 242 2.11 -10.10 -7.72
C TRP A 242 1.71 -10.55 -6.31
N THR A 243 1.79 -9.66 -5.34
CA THR A 243 1.48 -9.97 -3.94
C THR A 243 0.05 -9.61 -3.53
N THR A 244 -0.66 -8.86 -4.38
CA THR A 244 -2.07 -8.46 -4.17
C THR A 244 -3.05 -9.24 -5.03
N LEU A 245 -2.55 -10.01 -6.01
CA LEU A 245 -3.38 -10.82 -6.90
C LEU A 245 -3.74 -12.18 -6.29
N THR A 246 -4.95 -12.63 -6.53
CA THR A 246 -5.34 -14.02 -6.27
C THR A 246 -4.59 -14.99 -7.19
N ALA A 247 -4.67 -16.29 -6.90
CA ALA A 247 -4.07 -17.32 -7.78
C ALA A 247 -4.61 -17.23 -9.19
N GLU A 248 -5.93 -17.03 -9.34
CA GLU A 248 -6.62 -16.91 -10.64
C GLU A 248 -6.19 -15.65 -11.38
N GLU A 249 -6.17 -14.50 -10.70
CA GLU A 249 -5.71 -13.23 -11.27
C GLU A 249 -4.24 -13.32 -11.70
N THR A 250 -3.40 -14.02 -10.94
CA THR A 250 -1.98 -14.25 -11.28
C THR A 250 -1.86 -15.10 -12.55
N VAL A 251 -2.68 -16.15 -12.70
CA VAL A 251 -2.71 -16.99 -13.92
C VAL A 251 -3.16 -16.15 -15.11
N GLN A 252 -4.23 -15.35 -14.96
CA GLN A 252 -4.72 -14.45 -16.01
C GLN A 252 -3.66 -13.43 -16.43
N LEU A 253 -2.98 -12.82 -15.46
CA LEU A 253 -1.90 -11.87 -15.73
C LEU A 253 -0.76 -12.55 -16.51
N LYS A 254 -0.32 -13.75 -16.10
CA LYS A 254 0.71 -14.51 -16.80
C LYS A 254 0.29 -14.86 -18.24
N GLN A 255 -0.96 -15.29 -18.43
CA GLN A 255 -1.51 -15.57 -19.76
C GLN A 255 -1.57 -14.34 -20.63
N ASN A 256 -1.96 -13.18 -20.05
CA ASN A 256 -1.98 -11.91 -20.77
C ASN A 256 -0.56 -11.45 -21.13
N ILE A 257 0.42 -11.60 -20.23
CA ILE A 257 1.82 -11.30 -20.53
C ILE A 257 2.32 -12.18 -21.68
N VAL A 258 2.01 -13.49 -21.66
CA VAL A 258 2.38 -14.41 -22.74
C VAL A 258 1.70 -14.03 -24.06
N LYS A 259 0.40 -13.70 -24.05
CA LYS A 259 -0.32 -13.26 -25.26
C LYS A 259 0.22 -11.96 -25.83
N HIS A 260 0.71 -11.03 -24.99
CA HIS A 260 1.28 -9.74 -25.42
C HIS A 260 2.79 -9.83 -25.71
N SER A 261 3.45 -10.94 -25.37
CA SER A 261 4.84 -11.22 -25.76
C SER A 261 4.97 -11.92 -27.10
N GLU A 262 3.86 -12.34 -27.74
CA GLU A 262 3.90 -12.64 -29.17
C GLU A 262 4.14 -11.34 -29.95
N PRO A 263 5.03 -11.34 -30.97
CA PRO A 263 5.29 -10.15 -31.76
C PRO A 263 3.98 -9.68 -32.40
N VAL A 264 3.36 -8.65 -31.81
CA VAL A 264 2.20 -8.01 -32.44
C VAL A 264 2.68 -7.40 -33.74
N ALA A 265 2.18 -7.89 -34.86
CA ALA A 265 2.52 -7.35 -36.17
C ALA A 265 2.20 -5.85 -36.16
N LEU A 266 3.19 -5.03 -36.53
CA LEU A 266 3.02 -3.58 -36.61
C LEU A 266 2.04 -3.25 -37.73
N SER A 267 1.20 -2.24 -37.52
CA SER A 267 0.34 -1.73 -38.59
C SER A 267 1.16 -1.14 -39.73
N ALA A 268 0.57 -1.05 -40.90
CA ALA A 268 1.22 -0.38 -42.06
C ALA A 268 1.60 1.07 -41.72
N GLU A 269 0.76 1.76 -40.98
CA GLU A 269 0.98 3.14 -40.52
C GLU A 269 2.15 3.22 -39.50
N GLU A 270 2.20 2.34 -38.52
CA GLU A 270 3.32 2.25 -37.57
C GLU A 270 4.65 1.96 -38.28
N THR A 271 4.61 1.11 -39.28
CA THR A 271 5.80 0.77 -40.08
C THR A 271 6.26 1.96 -40.92
N ALA A 272 5.33 2.71 -41.53
CA ALA A 272 5.63 3.89 -42.35
C ALA A 272 6.18 5.07 -41.53
N ASN A 273 5.70 5.24 -40.28
CA ASN A 273 6.05 6.36 -39.41
C ASN A 273 7.27 6.08 -38.50
N THR A 274 7.79 4.87 -38.52
CA THR A 274 8.95 4.47 -37.70
C THR A 274 10.13 4.03 -38.57
N GLU A 275 11.33 4.10 -38.03
CA GLU A 275 12.56 3.69 -38.70
C GLU A 275 13.46 2.90 -37.75
N LEU A 276 14.30 2.06 -38.31
CA LEU A 276 15.24 1.21 -37.54
C LEU A 276 16.60 1.88 -37.42
N ILE A 277 17.17 1.85 -36.24
CA ILE A 277 18.54 2.27 -35.97
C ILE A 277 19.30 1.14 -35.23
N GLU A 278 20.44 0.73 -35.76
CA GLU A 278 21.31 -0.23 -35.06
C GLU A 278 21.99 0.43 -33.88
N ILE A 279 21.84 -0.17 -32.71
CA ILE A 279 22.47 0.28 -31.47
C ILE A 279 23.30 -0.85 -30.83
N THR A 280 24.32 -0.44 -30.11
CA THR A 280 25.18 -1.31 -29.29
C THR A 280 25.39 -0.63 -27.95
N GLY A 281 25.45 -1.42 -26.88
CA GLY A 281 25.61 -0.91 -25.52
C GLY A 281 24.44 -1.28 -24.63
N ARG A 282 24.60 -1.12 -23.32
CA ARG A 282 23.57 -1.52 -22.34
C ARG A 282 22.55 -0.41 -22.10
N TYR A 283 21.74 -0.12 -23.10
CA TYR A 283 20.58 0.77 -22.91
C TYR A 283 19.46 0.04 -22.17
N ASN A 284 18.70 0.81 -21.38
CA ASN A 284 17.50 0.35 -20.72
C ASN A 284 16.27 0.96 -21.40
N SER A 285 15.27 0.14 -21.70
CA SER A 285 14.08 0.55 -22.41
C SER A 285 13.32 1.69 -21.75
N LEU A 286 13.23 1.67 -20.41
CA LEU A 286 12.55 2.72 -19.63
C LEU A 286 13.27 4.07 -19.74
N ILE A 287 14.62 4.08 -19.68
CA ILE A 287 15.42 5.30 -19.81
C ILE A 287 15.25 5.89 -21.21
N VAL A 288 15.34 5.04 -22.26
CA VAL A 288 15.20 5.48 -23.65
C VAL A 288 13.80 6.00 -23.92
N ALA A 289 12.77 5.24 -23.55
CA ALA A 289 11.36 5.63 -23.76
C ALA A 289 11.02 6.93 -23.04
N SER A 290 11.40 7.07 -21.78
CA SER A 290 11.17 8.27 -20.96
C SER A 290 11.83 9.50 -21.56
N ALA A 291 13.10 9.40 -21.96
CA ALA A 291 13.86 10.52 -22.50
C ALA A 291 13.36 10.99 -23.89
N LEU A 292 12.71 10.08 -24.63
CA LEU A 292 12.10 10.37 -25.92
C LEU A 292 10.60 10.73 -25.82
N VAL A 293 10.05 10.69 -24.62
CA VAL A 293 8.61 10.90 -24.38
C VAL A 293 7.77 9.94 -25.22
N ILE A 294 8.11 8.66 -25.13
CA ILE A 294 7.39 7.54 -25.75
C ILE A 294 6.80 6.70 -24.64
N ASP A 295 5.54 6.28 -24.80
CA ASP A 295 4.95 5.30 -23.88
C ASP A 295 5.76 3.99 -23.88
N ILE A 296 6.06 3.45 -22.71
CA ILE A 296 6.93 2.27 -22.58
C ILE A 296 6.31 1.01 -23.21
N GLN A 297 5.00 0.87 -23.19
CA GLN A 297 4.33 -0.28 -23.80
C GLN A 297 4.44 -0.17 -25.33
N GLN A 298 4.24 1.04 -25.84
CA GLN A 298 4.41 1.32 -27.27
C GLN A 298 5.87 1.11 -27.70
N PHE A 299 6.84 1.58 -26.89
CA PHE A 299 8.25 1.33 -27.14
C PHE A 299 8.57 -0.17 -27.19
N ASN A 300 8.09 -0.93 -26.19
CA ASN A 300 8.32 -2.39 -26.11
C ASN A 300 7.58 -3.15 -27.23
N LYS A 301 6.42 -2.67 -27.66
CA LYS A 301 5.71 -3.22 -28.82
C LYS A 301 6.54 -3.08 -30.09
N TRP A 302 7.18 -1.94 -30.29
CA TRP A 302 8.07 -1.70 -31.44
C TRP A 302 9.42 -2.43 -31.31
N ASN A 303 9.87 -2.70 -30.07
CA ASN A 303 11.20 -3.21 -29.75
C ASN A 303 11.15 -4.45 -28.86
N PRO A 304 10.50 -5.54 -29.29
CA PRO A 304 10.38 -6.75 -28.47
C PRO A 304 11.76 -7.32 -28.17
N GLY A 305 12.03 -7.66 -26.90
CA GLY A 305 13.29 -8.23 -26.47
C GLY A 305 14.46 -7.25 -26.34
N PHE A 306 14.22 -5.94 -26.41
CA PHE A 306 15.22 -4.87 -26.33
C PHE A 306 16.16 -5.03 -25.15
N ASP A 307 15.63 -5.02 -23.92
CA ASP A 307 16.45 -5.10 -22.71
C ASP A 307 17.22 -6.41 -22.62
N LYS A 308 16.62 -7.53 -23.03
CA LYS A 308 17.28 -8.83 -23.04
C LYS A 308 18.48 -8.86 -24.00
N ALA A 309 18.29 -8.43 -25.23
CA ALA A 309 19.35 -8.45 -26.24
C ALA A 309 20.52 -7.55 -25.83
N LEU A 310 20.25 -6.35 -25.32
CA LEU A 310 21.30 -5.40 -24.94
C LEU A 310 21.98 -5.77 -23.60
N SER A 311 21.28 -6.43 -22.69
CA SER A 311 21.91 -6.96 -21.47
C SER A 311 22.89 -8.11 -21.77
N GLU A 312 22.64 -8.87 -22.82
CA GLU A 312 23.53 -9.93 -23.34
C GLU A 312 24.69 -9.36 -24.19
N GLY A 313 24.75 -8.04 -24.39
CA GLY A 313 25.78 -7.39 -25.18
C GLY A 313 25.61 -7.52 -26.70
N LYS A 314 24.41 -7.94 -27.15
CA LYS A 314 24.11 -8.08 -28.58
C LYS A 314 23.81 -6.72 -29.21
N LYS A 315 24.02 -6.63 -30.52
CA LYS A 315 23.48 -5.53 -31.32
C LYS A 315 21.97 -5.64 -31.41
N PHE A 316 21.28 -4.50 -31.45
CA PHE A 316 19.84 -4.46 -31.57
C PHE A 316 19.38 -3.40 -32.57
N ASN A 317 18.47 -3.79 -33.47
CA ASN A 317 17.82 -2.87 -34.40
C ASN A 317 16.60 -2.23 -33.70
N MET A 318 16.83 -1.09 -33.05
CA MET A 318 15.80 -0.35 -32.33
C MET A 318 14.92 0.42 -33.33
N ARG A 319 13.60 0.27 -33.16
CA ARG A 319 12.60 0.98 -33.95
C ARG A 319 12.10 2.20 -33.19
N LEU A 320 12.16 3.37 -33.80
CA LEU A 320 11.69 4.63 -33.24
C LEU A 320 10.87 5.43 -34.28
N PRO A 321 9.95 6.30 -33.82
CA PRO A 321 9.36 7.32 -34.69
C PRO A 321 10.45 8.19 -35.36
N LYS A 322 10.28 8.49 -36.63
CA LYS A 322 11.27 9.24 -37.44
C LYS A 322 11.70 10.56 -36.78
N GLU A 323 10.74 11.28 -36.19
CA GLU A 323 10.98 12.53 -35.48
C GLU A 323 11.78 12.36 -34.16
N LYS A 324 11.87 11.14 -33.61
CA LYS A 324 12.60 10.86 -32.37
C LYS A 324 14.05 10.41 -32.62
N LEU A 325 14.41 10.02 -33.83
CA LEU A 325 15.76 9.56 -34.18
C LEU A 325 16.82 10.63 -33.94
N ALA A 326 16.58 11.86 -34.31
CA ALA A 326 17.51 12.97 -34.10
C ALA A 326 17.70 13.23 -32.58
N ILE A 327 16.63 13.17 -31.81
CA ILE A 327 16.69 13.36 -30.35
C ILE A 327 17.47 12.22 -29.70
N PHE A 328 17.22 10.97 -30.11
CA PHE A 328 17.98 9.82 -29.61
C PHE A 328 19.47 9.97 -29.95
N SER A 329 19.80 10.29 -31.20
CA SER A 329 21.19 10.43 -31.65
C SER A 329 21.94 11.51 -30.85
N ALA A 330 21.30 12.65 -30.60
CA ALA A 330 21.86 13.74 -29.81
C ALA A 330 22.09 13.34 -28.33
N LYS A 331 21.22 12.50 -27.76
CA LYS A 331 21.28 12.06 -26.35
C LYS A 331 21.93 10.69 -26.14
N LYS A 332 22.41 10.04 -27.18
CA LYS A 332 22.85 8.64 -27.19
C LYS A 332 23.81 8.31 -26.04
N ASN A 333 24.83 9.12 -25.83
CA ASN A 333 25.82 8.89 -24.77
C ASN A 333 25.24 9.15 -23.38
N GLN A 334 24.40 10.16 -23.22
CA GLN A 334 23.70 10.45 -21.97
C GLN A 334 22.80 9.28 -21.57
N LEU A 335 21.99 8.79 -22.50
CA LEU A 335 21.07 7.67 -22.27
C LEU A 335 21.81 6.36 -21.92
N LEU A 336 22.97 6.14 -22.55
CA LEU A 336 23.81 5.01 -22.22
C LEU A 336 24.36 5.11 -20.78
N MET A 337 24.84 6.30 -20.39
CA MET A 337 25.35 6.55 -19.04
C MET A 337 24.25 6.43 -17.97
N GLU A 338 23.07 6.96 -18.23
CA GLU A 338 21.90 6.82 -17.33
C GLU A 338 21.47 5.37 -17.20
N SER A 339 21.42 4.63 -18.31
CA SER A 339 21.14 3.19 -18.31
C SER A 339 22.19 2.39 -17.54
N PHE A 340 23.47 2.75 -17.70
CA PHE A 340 24.55 2.11 -16.97
C PHE A 340 24.50 2.40 -15.47
N ARG A 341 24.18 3.64 -15.06
CA ARG A 341 23.95 3.99 -13.66
C ARG A 341 22.84 3.15 -13.05
N LEU A 342 21.72 3.01 -13.76
CA LEU A 342 20.62 2.15 -13.30
C LEU A 342 21.05 0.69 -13.07
N LEU A 343 21.94 0.17 -13.93
CA LEU A 343 22.47 -1.18 -13.80
C LEU A 343 23.47 -1.31 -12.65
N VAL A 344 24.35 -0.33 -12.47
CA VAL A 344 25.36 -0.32 -11.39
C VAL A 344 24.69 -0.11 -10.04
N ASP A 345 23.76 0.86 -9.96
CA ASP A 345 23.02 1.17 -8.73
C ASP A 345 22.04 0.05 -8.35
N GLY A 346 21.58 -0.77 -9.31
CA GLY A 346 20.77 -1.97 -9.09
C GLY A 346 21.54 -3.26 -8.84
N ALA A 347 22.88 -3.25 -9.00
CA ALA A 347 23.73 -4.43 -8.83
C ALA A 347 24.43 -4.51 -7.46
N HIS A 348 24.18 -3.54 -6.56
CA HIS A 348 24.75 -3.50 -5.19
C HIS A 348 23.71 -3.71 -4.11
#